data_c6978f487190a3bdd6a45b67fe7d7ce7
#
_entry.id   c6978f487190a3bdd6a45b67fe7d7ce7
#
_cell.length_a   1.000
_cell.length_b   1.000
_cell.length_c   1.000
_cell.angle_alpha   90.00
_cell.angle_beta   90.00
_cell.angle_gamma   90.00
#
_symmetry.space_group_name_H-M   'P 1'
#
loop_
_entity.id
_entity.type
_entity.pdbx_description
1 polymer ?
#
loop_
_entity_poly.entity_id
_entity_poly.type
_entity_poly.pdbx_seq_one_letter_code
_entity_poly.pdbx_strand_id
1 'polypeptide(L)'
;MMRKSEYALWALLVVAVIAAGTTMVSLARSPSASAANSEIYKQLDLFGEVLERVRADYVEEPKDAKLIESAINGMLTALDPHSAYLNPKHFRDMQVQTRGEFGGLGIEVTMENGVVKVVSPIEDTPASRAGLMSGDLITHLDKEQILGLTLQEAVEKMRGPVNSPITLTIVRKGTDDPFEVKVVRDMIHINPVRYNVEGDDVGYIRITTFNEQTTENLVKAVKDLEKQLGSNLKGYIIDLRNNPGGLLDQAISVSDSFLDQGSIVLTRGRNLEETQRSNARKGDITNGTQ
;
A
#
# COMPACT_ATOMS: atom_id res chain seq x y z
N MET A 1 72.52 -41.64 -8.92
CA MET A 1 71.80 -42.39 -7.89
C MET A 1 71.87 -41.54 -6.59
N MET A 2 70.92 -40.73 -6.31
CA MET A 2 70.96 -39.86 -5.13
C MET A 2 70.87 -40.67 -3.82
N ARG A 3 71.59 -40.24 -2.82
CA ARG A 3 71.69 -40.98 -1.54
C ARG A 3 70.43 -40.85 -0.76
N LYS A 4 69.96 -41.84 -0.04
CA LYS A 4 68.76 -41.87 0.76
C LYS A 4 68.65 -40.67 1.72
N SER A 5 69.75 -40.04 2.12
CA SER A 5 69.81 -38.84 2.95
C SER A 5 69.35 -37.58 2.23
N GLU A 6 69.47 -37.50 0.90
CA GLU A 6 69.01 -36.32 0.15
C GLU A 6 67.47 -36.30 -0.01
N TYR A 7 66.83 -37.46 -0.14
CA TYR A 7 65.36 -37.55 -0.16
C TYR A 7 64.75 -37.14 1.17
N ALA A 8 65.41 -37.42 2.30
CA ALA A 8 64.95 -37.00 3.61
C ALA A 8 65.06 -35.49 3.78
N LEU A 9 66.05 -34.82 3.27
CA LEU A 9 66.19 -33.37 3.27
C LEU A 9 65.15 -32.68 2.38
N TRP A 10 64.90 -33.23 1.19
CA TRP A 10 63.86 -32.69 0.31
C TRP A 10 62.40 -32.86 0.90
N ALA A 11 62.13 -33.99 1.53
CA ALA A 11 60.85 -34.25 2.20
C ALA A 11 60.64 -33.28 3.37
N LEU A 12 61.66 -32.96 4.16
CA LEU A 12 61.60 -31.99 5.24
C LEU A 12 61.36 -30.55 4.72
N LEU A 13 61.99 -30.18 3.60
CA LEU A 13 61.83 -28.86 2.97
C LEU A 13 60.39 -28.67 2.41
N VAL A 14 59.81 -29.70 1.78
CA VAL A 14 58.44 -29.69 1.26
C VAL A 14 57.44 -29.59 2.40
N VAL A 15 57.62 -30.31 3.52
CA VAL A 15 56.76 -30.22 4.71
C VAL A 15 56.84 -28.84 5.34
N ALA A 16 58.04 -28.22 5.40
CA ALA A 16 58.21 -26.87 5.94
C ALA A 16 57.54 -25.80 5.08
N VAL A 17 57.54 -25.93 3.76
CA VAL A 17 56.87 -25.02 2.81
C VAL A 17 55.35 -25.18 2.89
N ILE A 18 54.84 -26.39 3.06
CA ILE A 18 53.39 -26.63 3.25
C ILE A 18 52.94 -26.09 4.62
N ALA A 19 53.73 -26.27 5.68
CA ALA A 19 53.42 -25.72 7.01
C ALA A 19 53.46 -24.20 7.04
N ALA A 20 54.40 -23.55 6.34
CA ALA A 20 54.44 -22.09 6.20
C ALA A 20 53.30 -21.54 5.34
N GLY A 21 52.86 -22.26 4.30
CA GLY A 21 51.71 -21.89 3.47
C GLY A 21 50.37 -21.97 4.20
N THR A 22 50.19 -22.95 5.08
CA THR A 22 48.95 -23.10 5.88
C THR A 22 48.86 -22.07 7.00
N THR A 23 49.98 -21.60 7.56
CA THR A 23 49.96 -20.51 8.59
C THR A 23 49.73 -19.13 7.97
N MET A 24 50.14 -18.87 6.71
CA MET A 24 49.82 -17.60 6.04
C MET A 24 48.36 -17.48 5.60
N VAL A 25 47.68 -18.58 5.25
CA VAL A 25 46.26 -18.56 4.86
C VAL A 25 45.33 -18.33 6.08
N SER A 26 45.75 -18.71 7.29
CA SER A 26 44.96 -18.49 8.49
C SER A 26 45.06 -17.05 9.08
N LEU A 27 46.07 -16.25 8.64
CA LEU A 27 46.19 -14.83 9.08
C LEU A 27 45.41 -13.84 8.19
N ALA A 28 44.82 -14.28 7.09
CA ALA A 28 44.03 -13.44 6.19
C ALA A 28 42.51 -13.48 6.50
N ARG A 29 42.11 -13.93 7.68
CA ARG A 29 40.74 -13.79 8.13
C ARG A 29 40.53 -12.35 8.58
N SER A 30 39.90 -11.58 7.70
CA SER A 30 39.54 -10.17 7.87
C SER A 30 38.84 -9.89 9.19
N PRO A 31 39.39 -9.05 10.07
CA PRO A 31 38.75 -8.67 11.33
C PRO A 31 37.54 -7.72 11.14
N SER A 32 37.19 -7.39 9.90
CA SER A 32 36.21 -6.33 9.59
C SER A 32 34.77 -6.65 9.97
N ALA A 33 34.31 -7.90 9.92
CA ALA A 33 32.94 -8.25 10.22
C ALA A 33 32.65 -8.23 11.74
N SER A 34 33.61 -8.63 12.57
CA SER A 34 33.44 -8.64 14.03
C SER A 34 33.54 -7.25 14.64
N ALA A 35 34.39 -6.37 14.11
CA ALA A 35 34.53 -4.99 14.56
C ALA A 35 33.30 -4.13 14.17
N ALA A 36 32.75 -4.31 12.96
CA ALA A 36 31.55 -3.63 12.51
C ALA A 36 30.31 -4.02 13.36
N ASN A 37 30.18 -5.30 13.70
CA ASN A 37 29.13 -5.74 14.60
C ASN A 37 29.25 -5.13 16.01
N SER A 38 30.49 -5.06 16.56
CA SER A 38 30.72 -4.44 17.87
C SER A 38 30.35 -2.97 17.93
N GLU A 39 30.54 -2.21 16.83
CA GLU A 39 30.18 -0.79 16.78
C GLU A 39 28.67 -0.60 16.71
N ILE A 40 27.95 -1.43 15.95
CA ILE A 40 26.48 -1.41 15.89
C ILE A 40 25.88 -1.68 17.27
N TYR A 41 26.39 -2.65 18.03
CA TYR A 41 25.90 -2.94 19.38
C TYR A 41 26.10 -1.78 20.34
N LYS A 42 27.25 -1.06 20.30
CA LYS A 42 27.45 0.15 21.09
C LYS A 42 26.43 1.25 20.78
N GLN A 43 26.07 1.43 19.50
CA GLN A 43 25.05 2.39 19.09
C GLN A 43 23.66 1.98 19.58
N LEU A 44 23.35 0.68 19.59
CA LEU A 44 22.08 0.17 20.14
C LEU A 44 22.03 0.32 21.67
N ASP A 45 23.14 0.11 22.38
CA ASP A 45 23.23 0.37 23.83
C ASP A 45 22.98 1.86 24.12
N LEU A 46 23.63 2.76 23.36
CA LEU A 46 23.39 4.21 23.49
C LEU A 46 21.92 4.57 23.21
N PHE A 47 21.31 3.97 22.19
CA PHE A 47 19.88 4.17 21.91
C PHE A 47 19.01 3.72 23.10
N GLY A 48 19.34 2.57 23.70
CA GLY A 48 18.66 2.07 24.90
C GLY A 48 18.78 3.02 26.09
N GLU A 49 19.99 3.53 26.36
CA GLU A 49 20.24 4.51 27.45
C GLU A 49 19.43 5.80 27.25
N VAL A 50 19.38 6.31 26.01
CA VAL A 50 18.59 7.52 25.68
C VAL A 50 17.09 7.25 25.87
N LEU A 51 16.59 6.09 25.44
CA LEU A 51 15.19 5.70 25.61
C LEU A 51 14.81 5.63 27.09
N GLU A 52 15.64 4.97 27.91
CA GLU A 52 15.41 4.88 29.35
C GLU A 52 15.40 6.26 30.01
N ARG A 53 16.32 7.15 29.62
CA ARG A 53 16.38 8.51 30.13
C ARG A 53 15.14 9.33 29.75
N VAL A 54 14.67 9.21 28.51
CA VAL A 54 13.41 9.87 28.07
C VAL A 54 12.23 9.37 28.90
N ARG A 55 12.13 8.06 29.15
CA ARG A 55 11.07 7.47 30.00
C ARG A 55 11.11 7.97 31.44
N ALA A 56 12.32 8.15 31.98
CA ALA A 56 12.50 8.57 33.39
C ALA A 56 12.30 10.07 33.61
N ASP A 57 12.80 10.91 32.70
CA ASP A 57 12.97 12.34 32.93
C ASP A 57 12.00 13.24 32.17
N TYR A 58 11.23 12.69 31.17
CA TYR A 58 10.29 13.53 30.41
C TYR A 58 9.09 13.95 31.26
N VAL A 59 8.62 15.18 31.05
CA VAL A 59 7.57 15.82 31.88
C VAL A 59 6.23 15.05 31.88
N GLU A 60 5.89 14.39 30.78
CA GLU A 60 4.72 13.52 30.64
C GLU A 60 5.19 12.08 30.42
N GLU A 61 4.48 11.10 30.98
CA GLU A 61 4.81 9.69 30.79
C GLU A 61 4.63 9.30 29.30
N PRO A 62 5.73 9.01 28.57
CA PRO A 62 5.65 8.72 27.16
C PRO A 62 5.16 7.29 26.90
N LYS A 63 4.42 7.08 25.81
CA LYS A 63 4.01 5.75 25.37
C LYS A 63 5.17 5.08 24.64
N ASP A 64 5.75 4.04 25.22
CA ASP A 64 6.92 3.29 24.68
C ASP A 64 6.71 2.90 23.21
N ALA A 65 5.53 2.31 22.89
CA ALA A 65 5.21 1.90 21.52
C ALA A 65 5.31 3.06 20.52
N LYS A 66 4.87 4.27 20.91
CA LYS A 66 4.94 5.45 20.06
C LYS A 66 6.36 5.96 19.87
N LEU A 67 7.20 5.91 20.93
CA LEU A 67 8.61 6.29 20.84
C LEU A 67 9.37 5.34 19.88
N ILE A 68 9.17 4.04 20.02
CA ILE A 68 9.81 3.03 19.17
C ILE A 68 9.33 3.18 17.70
N GLU A 69 8.02 3.37 17.47
CA GLU A 69 7.48 3.62 16.14
C GLU A 69 8.10 4.87 15.50
N SER A 70 8.23 5.95 16.27
CA SER A 70 8.87 7.19 15.81
C SER A 70 10.35 7.00 15.48
N ALA A 71 11.07 6.22 16.27
CA ALA A 71 12.49 5.91 16.04
C ALA A 71 12.67 5.07 14.75
N ILE A 72 11.82 4.05 14.55
CA ILE A 72 11.84 3.23 13.33
C ILE A 72 11.54 4.11 12.11
N ASN A 73 10.52 4.97 12.18
CA ASN A 73 10.18 5.89 11.11
C ASN A 73 11.33 6.88 10.83
N GLY A 74 11.98 7.42 11.87
CA GLY A 74 13.14 8.29 11.71
C GLY A 74 14.31 7.60 10.98
N MET A 75 14.56 6.32 11.30
CA MET A 75 15.58 5.52 10.61
C MET A 75 15.23 5.30 9.12
N LEU A 76 13.97 4.99 8.82
CA LEU A 76 13.55 4.71 7.44
C LEU A 76 13.50 5.96 6.57
N THR A 77 13.00 7.08 7.11
CA THR A 77 12.97 8.36 6.39
C THR A 77 14.36 8.93 6.12
N ALA A 78 15.38 8.51 6.90
CA ALA A 78 16.78 8.85 6.61
C ALA A 78 17.35 8.12 5.39
N LEU A 79 16.71 7.06 4.90
CA LEU A 79 17.12 6.33 3.69
C LEU A 79 16.63 7.04 2.44
N ASP A 80 15.34 7.33 2.38
CA ASP A 80 14.66 8.02 1.28
C ASP A 80 13.24 8.46 1.71
N PRO A 81 12.58 9.36 0.93
CA PRO A 81 11.25 9.87 1.28
C PRO A 81 10.10 8.87 1.08
N HIS A 82 10.36 7.70 0.49
CA HIS A 82 9.35 6.69 0.18
C HIS A 82 9.38 5.50 1.13
N SER A 83 10.44 5.37 1.93
CA SER A 83 10.57 4.32 2.93
C SER A 83 9.84 4.69 4.21
N ALA A 84 8.92 3.84 4.68
CA ALA A 84 8.12 4.06 5.86
C ALA A 84 7.81 2.76 6.61
N TYR A 85 7.62 2.84 7.91
CA TYR A 85 7.08 1.76 8.72
C TYR A 85 5.56 1.86 8.76
N LEU A 86 4.90 0.76 8.46
CA LEU A 86 3.46 0.63 8.60
C LEU A 86 3.13 -0.14 9.88
N ASN A 87 2.56 0.54 10.85
CA ASN A 87 1.99 -0.15 12.01
C ASN A 87 0.79 -1.02 11.57
N PRO A 88 0.27 -1.93 12.41
CA PRO A 88 -0.80 -2.85 12.03
C PRO A 88 -2.07 -2.16 11.52
N LYS A 89 -2.36 -0.93 11.97
CA LYS A 89 -3.49 -0.14 11.49
C LYS A 89 -3.22 0.39 10.09
N HIS A 90 -2.11 1.12 9.88
CA HIS A 90 -1.74 1.66 8.58
C HIS A 90 -1.54 0.58 7.52
N PHE A 91 -1.04 -0.61 7.94
CA PHE A 91 -0.94 -1.75 7.04
C PHE A 91 -2.32 -2.25 6.57
N ARG A 92 -3.31 -2.37 7.47
CA ARG A 92 -4.69 -2.71 7.08
C ARG A 92 -5.30 -1.67 6.17
N ASP A 93 -5.11 -0.38 6.46
CA ASP A 93 -5.62 0.72 5.62
C ASP A 93 -5.01 0.65 4.21
N MET A 94 -3.69 0.39 4.12
CA MET A 94 -3.02 0.18 2.84
C MET A 94 -3.57 -1.04 2.09
N GLN A 95 -3.83 -2.17 2.80
CA GLN A 95 -4.43 -3.35 2.18
C GLN A 95 -5.82 -3.06 1.61
N VAL A 96 -6.64 -2.27 2.30
CA VAL A 96 -7.95 -1.83 1.79
C VAL A 96 -7.79 -0.99 0.52
N GLN A 97 -6.84 -0.06 0.51
CA GLN A 97 -6.58 0.78 -0.65
C GLN A 97 -6.06 -0.03 -1.85
N THR A 98 -5.17 -0.98 -1.61
CA THR A 98 -4.58 -1.81 -2.67
C THR A 98 -5.56 -2.84 -3.24
N ARG A 99 -6.38 -3.46 -2.40
CA ARG A 99 -7.46 -4.36 -2.87
C ARG A 99 -8.58 -3.60 -3.58
N GLY A 100 -8.81 -2.34 -3.19
CA GLY A 100 -9.93 -1.55 -3.69
C GLY A 100 -11.28 -2.02 -3.17
N GLU A 101 -11.29 -2.75 -2.05
CA GLU A 101 -12.51 -3.27 -1.43
C GLU A 101 -12.41 -3.34 0.09
N PHE A 102 -13.52 -3.18 0.76
CA PHE A 102 -13.61 -3.28 2.22
C PHE A 102 -15.03 -3.61 2.68
N GLY A 103 -15.14 -4.26 3.84
CA GLY A 103 -16.42 -4.50 4.49
C GLY A 103 -16.97 -3.21 5.12
N GLY A 104 -18.14 -2.77 4.69
CA GLY A 104 -18.70 -1.50 5.12
C GLY A 104 -20.15 -1.27 4.68
N LEU A 105 -20.57 -0.01 4.71
CA LEU A 105 -21.95 0.40 4.42
C LEU A 105 -22.12 0.96 3.00
N GLY A 106 -21.05 1.50 2.39
CA GLY A 106 -21.11 2.15 1.09
C GLY A 106 -21.69 3.56 1.15
N ILE A 107 -21.12 4.40 2.01
CA ILE A 107 -21.46 5.82 2.14
C ILE A 107 -20.23 6.71 2.06
N GLU A 108 -20.37 7.83 1.39
CA GLU A 108 -19.42 8.94 1.48
C GLU A 108 -19.88 9.86 2.61
N VAL A 109 -18.97 10.20 3.53
CA VAL A 109 -19.30 10.91 4.78
C VAL A 109 -18.33 12.05 5.05
N THR A 110 -18.81 13.03 5.81
CA THR A 110 -18.03 14.13 6.38
C THR A 110 -18.45 14.38 7.83
N MET A 111 -17.70 15.23 8.55
CA MET A 111 -18.13 15.70 9.86
C MET A 111 -18.89 17.03 9.75
N GLU A 112 -20.02 17.13 10.42
CA GLU A 112 -20.78 18.37 10.57
C GLU A 112 -21.28 18.50 12.01
N ASN A 113 -20.89 19.57 12.71
CA ASN A 113 -21.27 19.85 14.11
C ASN A 113 -21.01 18.68 15.09
N GLY A 114 -19.91 17.94 14.90
CA GLY A 114 -19.51 16.82 15.77
C GLY A 114 -20.25 15.51 15.53
N VAL A 115 -21.07 15.41 14.48
CA VAL A 115 -21.74 14.19 14.02
C VAL A 115 -21.36 13.87 12.59
N VAL A 116 -21.58 12.63 12.17
CA VAL A 116 -21.27 12.19 10.80
C VAL A 116 -22.44 12.54 9.88
N LYS A 117 -22.15 13.30 8.82
CA LYS A 117 -23.11 13.63 7.76
C LYS A 117 -22.87 12.74 6.54
N VAL A 118 -23.91 12.13 6.04
CA VAL A 118 -23.91 11.42 4.76
C VAL A 118 -23.85 12.45 3.63
N VAL A 119 -22.76 12.45 2.87
CA VAL A 119 -22.61 13.24 1.64
C VAL A 119 -23.45 12.60 0.54
N SER A 120 -23.21 11.29 0.30
CA SER A 120 -24.01 10.48 -0.60
C SER A 120 -23.89 8.99 -0.25
N PRO A 121 -24.96 8.20 -0.35
CA PRO A 121 -24.86 6.76 -0.44
C PRO A 121 -24.30 6.38 -1.81
N ILE A 122 -23.46 5.35 -1.86
CA ILE A 122 -22.97 4.76 -3.11
C ILE A 122 -24.07 3.84 -3.66
N GLU A 123 -24.36 3.91 -4.96
CA GLU A 123 -25.36 3.06 -5.59
C GLU A 123 -25.03 1.57 -5.41
N ASP A 124 -26.07 0.74 -5.34
CA ASP A 124 -25.98 -0.72 -5.15
C ASP A 124 -25.29 -1.21 -3.87
N THR A 125 -25.13 -0.32 -2.87
CA THR A 125 -24.54 -0.66 -1.57
C THR A 125 -25.61 -0.89 -0.48
N PRO A 126 -25.21 -1.49 0.66
CA PRO A 126 -26.12 -1.66 1.80
C PRO A 126 -26.80 -0.38 2.26
N ALA A 127 -26.08 0.72 2.29
CA ALA A 127 -26.61 2.01 2.71
C ALA A 127 -27.69 2.53 1.75
N SER A 128 -27.44 2.42 0.44
CA SER A 128 -28.43 2.78 -0.59
C SER A 128 -29.68 1.90 -0.47
N ARG A 129 -29.50 0.58 -0.36
CA ARG A 129 -30.62 -0.36 -0.16
C ARG A 129 -31.40 -0.14 1.14
N ALA A 130 -30.75 0.33 2.19
CA ALA A 130 -31.38 0.67 3.47
C ALA A 130 -32.07 2.03 3.48
N GLY A 131 -32.02 2.80 2.38
CA GLY A 131 -32.70 4.07 2.23
C GLY A 131 -32.00 5.25 2.94
N LEU A 132 -30.69 5.19 3.15
CA LEU A 132 -29.91 6.35 3.56
C LEU A 132 -29.90 7.39 2.42
N MET A 133 -29.92 8.65 2.80
CA MET A 133 -30.00 9.78 1.87
C MET A 133 -28.88 10.79 2.11
N SER A 134 -28.54 11.55 1.06
CA SER A 134 -27.66 12.71 1.21
C SER A 134 -28.25 13.71 2.22
N GLY A 135 -27.42 14.19 3.12
CA GLY A 135 -27.80 15.11 4.19
C GLY A 135 -28.24 14.43 5.49
N ASP A 136 -28.39 13.11 5.55
CA ASP A 136 -28.65 12.38 6.80
C ASP A 136 -27.52 12.62 7.79
N LEU A 137 -27.88 12.88 9.06
CA LEU A 137 -26.94 13.01 10.16
C LEU A 137 -26.97 11.73 10.99
N ILE A 138 -25.85 11.02 11.06
CA ILE A 138 -25.70 9.84 11.91
C ILE A 138 -25.25 10.34 13.28
N THR A 139 -26.01 10.05 14.32
CA THR A 139 -25.72 10.50 15.69
C THR A 139 -25.23 9.38 16.60
N HIS A 140 -25.63 8.13 16.33
CA HIS A 140 -25.20 6.95 17.08
C HIS A 140 -24.90 5.78 16.15
N LEU A 141 -23.97 4.92 16.59
CA LEU A 141 -23.62 3.62 16.00
C LEU A 141 -23.85 2.57 17.08
N ASP A 142 -24.74 1.59 16.84
CA ASP A 142 -25.12 0.54 17.81
C ASP A 142 -25.44 1.10 19.20
N LYS A 143 -26.15 2.26 19.27
CA LYS A 143 -26.49 3.02 20.47
C LYS A 143 -25.33 3.79 21.13
N GLU A 144 -24.09 3.66 20.64
CA GLU A 144 -22.99 4.52 21.08
C GLU A 144 -23.06 5.88 20.38
N GLN A 145 -22.97 6.96 21.15
CA GLN A 145 -22.96 8.32 20.62
C GLN A 145 -21.67 8.60 19.85
N ILE A 146 -21.78 9.27 18.68
CA ILE A 146 -20.64 9.64 17.85
C ILE A 146 -19.98 10.94 18.32
N LEU A 147 -20.70 11.78 19.04
CA LEU A 147 -20.20 13.09 19.48
C LEU A 147 -18.86 12.93 20.24
N GLY A 148 -17.85 13.67 19.77
CA GLY A 148 -16.49 13.62 20.32
C GLY A 148 -15.54 12.65 19.60
N LEU A 149 -16.03 11.84 18.67
CA LEU A 149 -15.18 11.04 17.78
C LEU A 149 -14.67 11.87 16.60
N THR A 150 -13.49 11.53 16.13
CA THR A 150 -13.01 12.00 14.82
C THR A 150 -13.75 11.27 13.70
N LEU A 151 -13.77 11.85 12.49
CA LEU A 151 -14.35 11.19 11.32
C LEU A 151 -13.76 9.78 11.10
N GLN A 152 -12.45 9.65 11.29
CA GLN A 152 -11.75 8.38 11.09
C GLN A 152 -12.21 7.31 12.09
N GLU A 153 -12.36 7.66 13.37
CA GLU A 153 -12.85 6.74 14.40
C GLU A 153 -14.30 6.32 14.12
N ALA A 154 -15.15 7.25 13.69
CA ALA A 154 -16.51 6.93 13.30
C ALA A 154 -16.57 6.01 12.07
N VAL A 155 -15.74 6.26 11.04
CA VAL A 155 -15.61 5.41 9.84
C VAL A 155 -15.12 4.01 10.23
N GLU A 156 -14.14 3.89 11.13
CA GLU A 156 -13.66 2.58 11.60
C GLU A 156 -14.75 1.78 12.31
N LYS A 157 -15.59 2.43 13.12
CA LYS A 157 -16.75 1.78 13.76
C LYS A 157 -17.83 1.37 12.74
N MET A 158 -18.02 2.16 11.67
CA MET A 158 -18.95 1.82 10.59
C MET A 158 -18.43 0.67 9.72
N ARG A 159 -17.12 0.53 9.53
CA ARG A 159 -16.50 -0.65 8.89
C ARG A 159 -16.64 -1.88 9.77
N GLY A 160 -16.45 -3.05 9.17
CA GLY A 160 -16.46 -4.31 9.91
C GLY A 160 -16.59 -5.52 8.99
N PRO A 161 -16.68 -6.72 9.58
CA PRO A 161 -16.83 -7.95 8.80
C PRO A 161 -18.07 -7.91 7.91
N VAL A 162 -17.93 -8.42 6.69
CA VAL A 162 -19.06 -8.62 5.77
C VAL A 162 -20.12 -9.49 6.45
N ASN A 163 -21.39 -9.21 6.18
CA ASN A 163 -22.57 -9.81 6.78
C ASN A 163 -22.81 -9.46 8.27
N SER A 164 -21.99 -8.61 8.88
CA SER A 164 -22.26 -8.13 10.23
C SER A 164 -23.25 -6.95 10.23
N PRO A 165 -24.29 -6.95 11.11
CA PRO A 165 -25.22 -5.84 11.20
C PRO A 165 -24.62 -4.66 11.98
N ILE A 166 -25.12 -3.45 11.68
CA ILE A 166 -24.94 -2.24 12.47
C ILE A 166 -26.25 -1.46 12.48
N THR A 167 -26.56 -0.81 13.59
CA THR A 167 -27.72 0.08 13.71
C THR A 167 -27.24 1.53 13.73
N LEU A 168 -27.77 2.34 12.83
CA LEU A 168 -27.48 3.78 12.74
C LEU A 168 -28.68 4.56 13.27
N THR A 169 -28.47 5.51 14.19
CA THR A 169 -29.50 6.48 14.55
C THR A 169 -29.32 7.71 13.67
N ILE A 170 -30.36 8.01 12.91
CA ILE A 170 -30.38 9.03 11.85
C ILE A 170 -31.27 10.20 12.28
N VAL A 171 -30.77 11.41 12.09
CA VAL A 171 -31.55 12.64 12.08
C VAL A 171 -31.64 13.13 10.63
N ARG A 172 -32.84 13.23 10.10
CA ARG A 172 -33.11 13.64 8.71
C ARG A 172 -33.90 14.93 8.67
N LYS A 173 -33.49 15.86 7.82
CA LYS A 173 -34.24 17.08 7.61
C LYS A 173 -35.68 16.78 7.10
N GLY A 174 -36.69 17.26 7.82
CA GLY A 174 -38.09 17.01 7.46
C GLY A 174 -38.72 15.82 8.17
N THR A 175 -38.02 15.19 9.10
CA THR A 175 -38.53 14.20 10.06
C THR A 175 -38.46 14.80 11.47
N ASP A 176 -39.52 14.67 12.27
CA ASP A 176 -39.59 15.29 13.60
C ASP A 176 -38.69 14.57 14.63
N ASP A 177 -38.62 13.24 14.55
CA ASP A 177 -37.87 12.40 15.49
C ASP A 177 -36.71 11.65 14.83
N PRO A 178 -35.61 11.41 15.56
CA PRO A 178 -34.55 10.49 15.12
C PRO A 178 -35.11 9.06 14.93
N PHE A 179 -34.64 8.36 13.91
CA PHE A 179 -35.05 6.98 13.64
C PHE A 179 -33.85 6.04 13.44
N GLU A 180 -34.04 4.76 13.71
CA GLU A 180 -33.02 3.75 13.56
C GLU A 180 -33.10 3.11 12.18
N VAL A 181 -31.93 2.94 11.56
CA VAL A 181 -31.72 2.20 10.30
C VAL A 181 -30.74 1.05 10.55
N LYS A 182 -31.21 -0.18 10.37
CA LYS A 182 -30.34 -1.35 10.44
C LYS A 182 -29.75 -1.63 9.09
N VAL A 183 -28.41 -1.64 9.01
CA VAL A 183 -27.66 -1.92 7.79
C VAL A 183 -26.80 -3.16 8.01
N VAL A 184 -26.79 -4.08 7.06
CA VAL A 184 -25.90 -5.24 7.06
C VAL A 184 -24.70 -4.91 6.20
N ARG A 185 -23.50 -4.95 6.78
CA ARG A 185 -22.26 -4.64 6.04
C ARG A 185 -22.04 -5.62 4.90
N ASP A 186 -21.55 -5.08 3.78
CA ASP A 186 -21.26 -5.85 2.58
C ASP A 186 -19.86 -5.48 2.07
N MET A 187 -19.37 -6.20 1.07
CA MET A 187 -18.16 -5.83 0.35
C MET A 187 -18.43 -4.58 -0.49
N ILE A 188 -17.72 -3.51 -0.19
CA ILE A 188 -17.81 -2.24 -0.93
C ILE A 188 -16.61 -2.15 -1.85
N HIS A 189 -16.87 -2.08 -3.16
CA HIS A 189 -15.83 -1.93 -4.17
C HIS A 189 -15.57 -0.46 -4.44
N ILE A 190 -14.29 -0.07 -4.37
CA ILE A 190 -13.84 1.27 -4.74
C ILE A 190 -13.54 1.25 -6.24
N ASN A 191 -14.42 1.85 -7.04
CA ASN A 191 -14.19 1.95 -8.48
C ASN A 191 -13.10 3.01 -8.76
N PRO A 192 -11.89 2.60 -9.19
CA PRO A 192 -10.80 3.51 -9.47
C PRO A 192 -10.90 4.17 -10.85
N VAL A 193 -11.83 3.72 -11.71
CA VAL A 193 -11.98 4.18 -13.10
C VAL A 193 -13.32 4.88 -13.27
N ARG A 194 -13.28 6.14 -13.68
CA ARG A 194 -14.46 6.92 -14.08
C ARG A 194 -14.35 7.23 -15.56
N TYR A 195 -15.45 7.16 -16.29
CA TYR A 195 -15.45 7.42 -17.72
C TYR A 195 -16.73 8.11 -18.18
N ASN A 196 -16.61 8.86 -19.24
CA ASN A 196 -17.72 9.51 -19.95
C ASN A 196 -17.34 9.75 -21.41
N VAL A 197 -18.31 10.08 -22.21
CA VAL A 197 -18.07 10.60 -23.56
C VAL A 197 -17.75 12.08 -23.45
N GLU A 198 -16.66 12.52 -24.11
CA GLU A 198 -16.29 13.92 -24.24
C GLU A 198 -16.58 14.36 -25.68
N GLY A 199 -17.37 15.42 -25.84
CA GLY A 199 -17.93 15.77 -27.15
C GLY A 199 -18.83 14.64 -27.69
N ASP A 200 -18.68 14.31 -28.98
CA ASP A 200 -19.50 13.28 -29.65
C ASP A 200 -18.70 12.05 -30.09
N ASP A 201 -17.36 12.06 -29.88
CA ASP A 201 -16.45 11.13 -30.54
C ASP A 201 -15.20 10.71 -29.74
N VAL A 202 -15.06 11.17 -28.50
CA VAL A 202 -13.90 10.85 -27.67
C VAL A 202 -14.33 10.14 -26.38
N GLY A 203 -13.67 9.04 -26.05
CA GLY A 203 -13.81 8.36 -24.77
C GLY A 203 -12.88 8.99 -23.72
N TYR A 204 -13.43 9.60 -22.67
CA TYR A 204 -12.66 10.09 -21.55
C TYR A 204 -12.66 9.06 -20.42
N ILE A 205 -11.46 8.68 -19.96
CA ILE A 205 -11.25 7.69 -18.89
C ILE A 205 -10.30 8.28 -17.86
N ARG A 206 -10.78 8.44 -16.63
CA ARG A 206 -9.98 8.89 -15.51
C ARG A 206 -9.67 7.73 -14.56
N ILE A 207 -8.39 7.49 -14.31
CA ILE A 207 -7.91 6.49 -13.34
C ILE A 207 -7.42 7.25 -12.11
N THR A 208 -8.11 7.08 -10.97
CA THR A 208 -7.84 7.83 -9.74
C THR A 208 -6.77 7.20 -8.86
N THR A 209 -6.58 5.87 -8.96
CA THR A 209 -5.55 5.10 -8.24
C THR A 209 -5.34 3.76 -8.95
N PHE A 210 -4.24 3.06 -8.65
CA PHE A 210 -3.98 1.71 -9.14
C PHE A 210 -4.21 0.69 -8.01
N ASN A 211 -5.41 0.11 -7.95
CA ASN A 211 -5.77 -0.99 -7.07
C ASN A 211 -6.08 -2.26 -7.89
N GLU A 212 -6.35 -3.40 -7.25
CA GLU A 212 -6.60 -4.70 -7.91
C GLU A 212 -7.77 -4.65 -8.92
N GLN A 213 -8.69 -3.69 -8.80
CA GLN A 213 -9.85 -3.52 -9.66
C GLN A 213 -9.57 -2.67 -10.92
N THR A 214 -8.39 -2.03 -11.01
CA THR A 214 -8.14 -0.96 -12.00
C THR A 214 -8.17 -1.46 -13.42
N THR A 215 -7.47 -2.55 -13.73
CA THR A 215 -7.40 -3.08 -15.10
C THR A 215 -8.75 -3.60 -15.57
N GLU A 216 -9.48 -4.32 -14.70
CA GLU A 216 -10.81 -4.83 -15.04
C GLU A 216 -11.79 -3.68 -15.34
N ASN A 217 -11.82 -2.66 -14.48
CA ASN A 217 -12.68 -1.49 -14.66
C ASN A 217 -12.28 -0.66 -15.90
N LEU A 218 -10.99 -0.59 -16.24
CA LEU A 218 -10.52 0.05 -17.47
C LEU A 218 -11.05 -0.69 -18.72
N VAL A 219 -10.87 -2.02 -18.76
CA VAL A 219 -11.36 -2.83 -19.88
C VAL A 219 -12.87 -2.71 -20.05
N LYS A 220 -13.60 -2.67 -18.95
CA LYS A 220 -15.05 -2.41 -18.97
C LYS A 220 -15.36 -1.03 -19.53
N ALA A 221 -14.67 0.02 -19.05
CA ALA A 221 -14.87 1.39 -19.51
C ALA A 221 -14.65 1.53 -21.02
N VAL A 222 -13.57 0.95 -21.55
CA VAL A 222 -13.28 0.94 -23.00
C VAL A 222 -14.42 0.27 -23.78
N LYS A 223 -14.85 -0.93 -23.36
CA LYS A 223 -15.95 -1.65 -24.01
C LYS A 223 -17.29 -0.89 -23.99
N ASP A 224 -17.60 -0.24 -22.87
CA ASP A 224 -18.82 0.55 -22.73
C ASP A 224 -18.79 1.78 -23.64
N LEU A 225 -17.64 2.47 -23.73
CA LEU A 225 -17.43 3.61 -24.63
C LEU A 225 -17.46 3.19 -26.11
N GLU A 226 -16.84 2.08 -26.48
CA GLU A 226 -16.91 1.51 -27.83
C GLU A 226 -18.36 1.19 -28.20
N LYS A 227 -19.12 0.58 -27.31
CA LYS A 227 -20.54 0.29 -27.52
C LYS A 227 -21.40 1.54 -27.69
N GLN A 228 -21.09 2.60 -26.92
CA GLN A 228 -21.83 3.85 -26.93
C GLN A 228 -21.56 4.68 -28.18
N LEU A 229 -20.29 4.79 -28.59
CA LEU A 229 -19.85 5.64 -29.70
C LEU A 229 -19.81 4.90 -31.07
N GLY A 230 -19.58 3.60 -31.02
CA GLY A 230 -19.49 2.78 -32.25
C GLY A 230 -18.46 3.32 -33.23
N SER A 231 -18.86 3.54 -34.46
CA SER A 231 -18.00 4.09 -35.53
C SER A 231 -17.64 5.56 -35.37
N ASN A 232 -18.25 6.27 -34.44
CA ASN A 232 -17.94 7.68 -34.17
C ASN A 232 -16.69 7.85 -33.25
N LEU A 233 -16.30 6.78 -32.57
CA LEU A 233 -15.14 6.82 -31.63
C LEU A 233 -13.86 7.11 -32.40
N LYS A 234 -13.23 8.23 -32.11
CA LYS A 234 -11.97 8.66 -32.71
C LYS A 234 -10.75 8.43 -31.83
N GLY A 235 -10.93 8.37 -30.52
CA GLY A 235 -9.81 8.19 -29.60
C GLY A 235 -10.22 8.20 -28.14
N TYR A 236 -9.21 8.02 -27.28
CA TYR A 236 -9.36 8.02 -25.84
C TYR A 236 -8.47 9.08 -25.18
N ILE A 237 -8.96 9.68 -24.12
CA ILE A 237 -8.18 10.52 -23.19
C ILE A 237 -8.04 9.74 -21.89
N ILE A 238 -6.82 9.38 -21.52
CA ILE A 238 -6.52 8.76 -20.23
C ILE A 238 -6.04 9.83 -19.26
N ASP A 239 -6.85 10.14 -18.26
CA ASP A 239 -6.55 11.15 -17.24
C ASP A 239 -6.00 10.52 -15.97
N LEU A 240 -4.71 10.78 -15.69
CA LEU A 240 -4.01 10.35 -14.48
C LEU A 240 -3.70 11.52 -13.53
N ARG A 241 -4.29 12.69 -13.73
CA ARG A 241 -4.07 13.86 -12.87
C ARG A 241 -4.57 13.57 -11.46
N ASN A 242 -3.74 13.92 -10.46
CA ASN A 242 -3.96 13.64 -9.04
C ASN A 242 -4.07 12.14 -8.70
N ASN A 243 -3.53 11.26 -9.55
CA ASN A 243 -3.36 9.86 -9.22
C ASN A 243 -2.08 9.69 -8.37
N PRO A 244 -2.16 9.21 -7.12
CA PRO A 244 -0.99 9.05 -6.25
C PRO A 244 -0.16 7.80 -6.58
N GLY A 245 -0.60 6.97 -7.53
CA GLY A 245 -0.01 5.66 -7.82
C GLY A 245 -0.84 4.51 -7.26
N GLY A 246 -0.15 3.46 -6.77
CA GLY A 246 -0.76 2.26 -6.21
C GLY A 246 0.04 1.01 -6.59
N LEU A 247 -0.64 -0.07 -6.97
CA LEU A 247 -0.03 -1.35 -7.32
C LEU A 247 0.73 -1.26 -8.65
N LEU A 248 2.02 -1.61 -8.62
CA LEU A 248 2.86 -1.65 -9.81
C LEU A 248 2.33 -2.61 -10.87
N ASP A 249 1.84 -3.77 -10.45
CA ASP A 249 1.28 -4.78 -11.36
C ASP A 249 0.07 -4.25 -12.14
N GLN A 250 -0.76 -3.43 -11.50
CA GLN A 250 -1.90 -2.78 -12.14
C GLN A 250 -1.43 -1.68 -13.11
N ALA A 251 -0.41 -0.90 -12.75
CA ALA A 251 0.17 0.09 -13.66
C ALA A 251 0.78 -0.59 -14.90
N ILE A 252 1.45 -1.74 -14.72
CA ILE A 252 1.96 -2.58 -15.81
C ILE A 252 0.82 -3.09 -16.68
N SER A 253 -0.22 -3.67 -16.08
CA SER A 253 -1.35 -4.25 -16.79
C SER A 253 -2.16 -3.20 -17.56
N VAL A 254 -2.38 -2.03 -16.98
CA VAL A 254 -3.01 -0.89 -17.64
C VAL A 254 -2.16 -0.42 -18.83
N SER A 255 -0.84 -0.31 -18.66
CA SER A 255 0.05 0.07 -19.76
C SER A 255 0.09 -0.97 -20.87
N ASP A 256 0.13 -2.26 -20.50
CA ASP A 256 0.09 -3.41 -21.41
C ASP A 256 -1.20 -3.39 -22.29
N SER A 257 -2.31 -2.91 -21.69
CA SER A 257 -3.60 -2.82 -22.39
C SER A 257 -3.60 -1.88 -23.60
N PHE A 258 -2.64 -0.95 -23.68
CA PHE A 258 -2.52 0.03 -24.78
C PHE A 258 -1.27 -0.19 -25.66
N LEU A 259 -0.49 -1.24 -25.41
CA LEU A 259 0.79 -1.46 -26.08
C LEU A 259 0.89 -2.88 -26.61
N ASP A 260 1.28 -3.01 -27.88
CA ASP A 260 1.51 -4.32 -28.48
C ASP A 260 2.92 -4.86 -28.26
N GLN A 261 3.89 -4.00 -27.98
CA GLN A 261 5.30 -4.36 -27.82
C GLN A 261 6.11 -3.28 -27.10
N GLY A 262 7.26 -3.64 -26.60
CA GLY A 262 8.20 -2.74 -25.95
C GLY A 262 8.34 -3.01 -24.46
N SER A 263 9.26 -2.29 -23.82
CA SER A 263 9.48 -2.38 -22.38
C SER A 263 8.58 -1.38 -21.65
N ILE A 264 7.78 -1.85 -20.72
CA ILE A 264 6.90 -1.02 -19.88
C ILE A 264 7.69 -0.45 -18.71
N VAL A 265 8.31 -1.32 -17.91
CA VAL A 265 9.07 -0.91 -16.73
C VAL A 265 10.23 -1.86 -16.47
N LEU A 266 11.30 -1.31 -15.93
CA LEU A 266 12.45 -2.02 -15.42
C LEU A 266 12.65 -1.64 -13.94
N THR A 267 12.55 -2.62 -13.04
CA THR A 267 12.93 -2.45 -11.64
C THR A 267 14.32 -3.03 -11.42
N ARG A 268 15.15 -2.33 -10.65
CA ARG A 268 16.52 -2.75 -10.34
C ARG A 268 16.76 -2.69 -8.85
N GLY A 269 17.09 -3.82 -8.25
CA GLY A 269 17.50 -3.94 -6.87
C GLY A 269 18.98 -3.64 -6.65
N ARG A 270 19.44 -3.81 -5.40
CA ARG A 270 20.88 -3.72 -5.06
C ARG A 270 21.68 -4.78 -5.78
N ASN A 271 21.15 -5.99 -5.90
CA ASN A 271 21.75 -7.09 -6.63
C ASN A 271 21.18 -7.12 -8.06
N LEU A 272 22.05 -7.37 -9.04
CA LEU A 272 21.62 -7.44 -10.45
C LEU A 272 20.61 -8.55 -10.71
N GLU A 273 20.64 -9.63 -9.93
CA GLU A 273 19.69 -10.76 -9.99
C GLU A 273 18.26 -10.34 -9.61
N GLU A 274 18.10 -9.25 -8.85
CA GLU A 274 16.82 -8.68 -8.47
C GLU A 274 16.20 -7.78 -9.55
N THR A 275 16.88 -7.68 -10.72
CA THR A 275 16.38 -6.87 -11.83
C THR A 275 15.20 -7.58 -12.51
N GLN A 276 14.05 -6.91 -12.51
CA GLN A 276 12.84 -7.41 -13.17
C GLN A 276 12.45 -6.45 -14.30
N ARG A 277 12.10 -7.03 -15.44
CA ARG A 277 11.64 -6.29 -16.61
C ARG A 277 10.25 -6.79 -17.01
N SER A 278 9.31 -5.87 -17.14
CA SER A 278 7.99 -6.11 -17.70
C SER A 278 7.91 -5.53 -19.11
N ASN A 279 7.50 -6.36 -20.05
CA ASN A 279 7.34 -5.97 -21.46
C ASN A 279 5.88 -6.07 -21.84
N ALA A 280 5.46 -5.24 -22.80
CA ALA A 280 4.15 -5.31 -23.40
C ALA A 280 3.95 -6.61 -24.18
N ARG A 281 2.73 -7.10 -24.14
CA ARG A 281 2.23 -8.27 -24.88
C ARG A 281 1.23 -7.80 -25.93
N LYS A 282 1.21 -8.49 -27.04
CA LYS A 282 0.28 -8.19 -28.11
C LYS A 282 -1.18 -8.32 -27.64
N GLY A 283 -1.99 -7.32 -27.86
CA GLY A 283 -3.40 -7.31 -27.47
C GLY A 283 -3.93 -5.95 -27.02
N ASP A 284 -3.61 -4.89 -27.77
CA ASP A 284 -4.19 -3.55 -27.56
C ASP A 284 -5.73 -3.62 -27.49
N ILE A 285 -6.31 -3.14 -26.39
CA ILE A 285 -7.76 -3.18 -26.14
C ILE A 285 -8.52 -2.11 -26.93
N THR A 286 -7.84 -1.14 -27.53
CA THR A 286 -8.45 -0.06 -28.32
C THR A 286 -8.65 -0.41 -29.78
N ASN A 287 -8.23 -1.62 -30.21
CA ASN A 287 -8.32 -2.08 -31.61
C ASN A 287 -7.68 -1.11 -32.61
N GLY A 288 -6.61 -0.40 -32.20
CA GLY A 288 -5.91 0.59 -33.01
C GLY A 288 -6.57 1.98 -33.02
N THR A 289 -7.58 2.22 -32.23
CA THR A 289 -8.12 3.56 -31.96
C THR A 289 -7.13 4.33 -31.09
N GLN A 290 -6.68 5.50 -31.54
CA GLN A 290 -5.66 6.29 -30.81
C GLN A 290 -6.23 7.13 -29.68
#